data_1fffc48c8658e2060acccaf76b3814e6
#
_entry.id   1fffc48c8658e2060acccaf76b3814e6
#
_cell.length_a   1.000
_cell.length_b   1.000
_cell.length_c   1.000
_cell.angle_alpha   90.00
_cell.angle_beta   90.00
_cell.angle_gamma   90.00
#
_symmetry.space_group_name_H-M   'P 1'
#
loop_
_entity.id
_entity.type
_entity.pdbx_description
1 polymer ?
#
loop_
_entity_poly.entity_id
_entity_poly.type
_entity_poly.pdbx_seq_one_letter_code
_entity_poly.pdbx_strand_id
1 'polypeptide(L)'
;MSTAWAVPGGITVNLGLISTIVVSAVALLYLIIGVVWGVKRGFARSLFRLLSLIAAAVIAYFVSVHLIGQFGDTIREKLLGLADQYAGQIAELVHASETLVRYILAIAIALLAPLLYSILFLILRVLLWILYAALCMFLPSKKHKPIDGLSRVTGIIVSTVGCFLIVISLLMPFAGYLRFAADSYPKVIDAEVFVNDTLPAGLDKNLAGGANSKAILAVNKLGGGLLFDTLSQKASGLDLDRECDALLNLYAAIYDVSLIDFNTIFDENEKTDLTAIHVGLVGAVKDDDNMKSILAEILSFAAGKWQKGEAVLSINIKEQLPEGYKTALDVPLEHLAKTTPETVCDDLVDLTNSIETISDTYVYLHKMSQVTGDNRATQEELQQDMEGILSSLTPGSAQLVSSALTTTIENNENLKKQVGEENTAAIAEIVSDSLESIADMDEEERKQEAAAINNLISYTTSARRDDVTSDQLVDDILKSKTIQSVVKEKGETDEETGTAKTTLQVTEKQKTDMDAAINNRLTDTENPLTDEERATLESLRNMLVVKSASSTPEGETPAEGETSAEGETPAEGETPAEGETPAEGETPAEGETPAEGETSAEGETPAEGETPTL
;
A
#
# COMPACT_ATOMS: atom_id res chain seq x y z
N MET A 1 -16.16 10.33 -22.21
CA MET A 1 -16.59 11.64 -22.81
C MET A 1 -16.04 12.74 -21.93
N SER A 2 -14.90 13.30 -22.29
CA SER A 2 -14.21 14.36 -21.55
C SER A 2 -14.90 15.69 -21.83
N THR A 3 -15.64 16.20 -20.86
CA THR A 3 -16.04 17.61 -20.87
C THR A 3 -14.87 18.44 -20.31
N ALA A 4 -13.88 18.67 -21.15
CA ALA A 4 -12.86 19.65 -20.88
C ALA A 4 -13.54 21.02 -20.69
N TRP A 5 -13.45 21.56 -19.50
CA TRP A 5 -13.65 22.98 -19.25
C TRP A 5 -12.43 23.74 -19.77
N ALA A 6 -12.23 23.68 -21.08
CA ALA A 6 -11.30 24.57 -21.76
C ALA A 6 -11.98 25.93 -21.83
N VAL A 7 -11.54 26.85 -20.98
CA VAL A 7 -11.82 28.27 -21.19
C VAL A 7 -11.15 28.66 -22.49
N PRO A 8 -11.89 29.04 -23.53
CA PRO A 8 -11.30 29.40 -24.83
C PRO A 8 -10.54 30.73 -24.69
N GLY A 9 -9.27 30.67 -25.00
CA GLY A 9 -8.35 31.81 -24.96
C GLY A 9 -7.55 31.81 -23.65
N GLY A 10 -6.28 31.43 -23.72
CA GLY A 10 -5.33 31.28 -22.63
C GLY A 10 -5.13 32.51 -21.74
N ILE A 11 -6.18 32.88 -21.02
CA ILE A 11 -6.08 33.83 -19.91
C ILE A 11 -5.55 33.07 -18.73
N THR A 12 -4.24 33.17 -18.49
CA THR A 12 -3.63 32.76 -17.23
C THR A 12 -4.21 33.64 -16.13
N VAL A 13 -5.23 33.12 -15.46
CA VAL A 13 -5.89 33.80 -14.35
C VAL A 13 -4.93 33.77 -13.16
N ASN A 14 -4.24 34.87 -12.89
CA ASN A 14 -3.38 35.00 -11.72
C ASN A 14 -4.25 35.16 -10.47
N LEU A 15 -4.53 34.02 -9.80
CA LEU A 15 -5.38 33.95 -8.61
C LEU A 15 -4.81 34.82 -7.46
N GLY A 16 -3.50 34.94 -7.35
CA GLY A 16 -2.82 35.79 -6.38
C GLY A 16 -3.10 37.28 -6.59
N LEU A 17 -3.13 37.73 -7.84
CA LEU A 17 -3.47 39.11 -8.17
C LEU A 17 -4.96 39.36 -7.93
N ILE A 18 -5.82 38.46 -8.38
CA ILE A 18 -7.28 38.60 -8.24
C ILE A 18 -7.67 38.59 -6.75
N SER A 19 -7.17 37.63 -5.96
CA SER A 19 -7.46 37.57 -4.53
C SER A 19 -6.97 38.84 -3.81
N THR A 20 -5.81 39.34 -4.16
CA THR A 20 -5.28 40.60 -3.60
C THR A 20 -6.17 41.79 -3.94
N ILE A 21 -6.59 41.94 -5.20
CA ILE A 21 -7.45 43.04 -5.64
C ILE A 21 -8.82 42.93 -4.97
N VAL A 22 -9.47 41.77 -5.02
CA VAL A 22 -10.82 41.56 -4.48
C VAL A 22 -10.83 41.79 -2.96
N VAL A 23 -9.92 41.12 -2.21
CA VAL A 23 -9.87 41.27 -0.77
C VAL A 23 -9.52 42.69 -0.34
N SER A 24 -8.54 43.32 -1.00
CA SER A 24 -8.18 44.72 -0.72
C SER A 24 -9.31 45.71 -1.07
N ALA A 25 -10.00 45.50 -2.17
CA ALA A 25 -11.15 46.35 -2.56
C ALA A 25 -12.31 46.22 -1.57
N VAL A 26 -12.63 44.97 -1.15
CA VAL A 26 -13.68 44.73 -0.16
C VAL A 26 -13.28 45.33 1.20
N ALA A 27 -12.05 45.10 1.66
CA ALA A 27 -11.54 45.66 2.91
C ALA A 27 -11.57 47.21 2.90
N LEU A 28 -11.08 47.83 1.80
CA LEU A 28 -11.08 49.28 1.65
C LEU A 28 -12.52 49.85 1.63
N LEU A 29 -13.44 49.22 0.91
CA LEU A 29 -14.83 49.62 0.86
C LEU A 29 -15.47 49.61 2.27
N TYR A 30 -15.26 48.52 3.01
CA TYR A 30 -15.78 48.41 4.38
C TYR A 30 -15.10 49.40 5.34
N LEU A 31 -13.83 49.70 5.15
CA LEU A 31 -13.11 50.72 5.94
C LEU A 31 -13.70 52.10 5.70
N ILE A 32 -13.92 52.50 4.43
CA ILE A 32 -14.56 53.77 4.09
C ILE A 32 -15.98 53.84 4.68
N ILE A 33 -16.76 52.78 4.56
CA ILE A 33 -18.11 52.70 5.15
C ILE A 33 -18.02 52.84 6.68
N GLY A 34 -17.02 52.20 7.30
CA GLY A 34 -16.78 52.27 8.77
C GLY A 34 -16.53 53.69 9.24
N VAL A 35 -15.63 54.41 8.58
CA VAL A 35 -15.33 55.81 8.88
C VAL A 35 -16.57 56.70 8.68
N VAL A 36 -17.22 56.64 7.54
CA VAL A 36 -18.40 57.45 7.21
C VAL A 36 -19.54 57.21 8.22
N TRP A 37 -19.77 55.98 8.56
CA TRP A 37 -20.82 55.62 9.53
C TRP A 37 -20.45 55.98 10.98
N GLY A 38 -19.17 55.87 11.33
CA GLY A 38 -18.69 56.30 12.64
C GLY A 38 -18.89 57.78 12.89
N VAL A 39 -18.55 58.62 11.88
CA VAL A 39 -18.81 60.09 11.94
C VAL A 39 -20.28 60.44 12.08
N LYS A 40 -21.14 59.77 11.28
CA LYS A 40 -22.59 60.08 11.26
C LYS A 40 -23.33 59.58 12.47
N ARG A 41 -22.88 58.48 13.14
CA ARG A 41 -23.64 57.81 14.20
C ARG A 41 -23.14 58.10 15.61
N GLY A 42 -21.89 58.50 15.76
CA GLY A 42 -21.24 58.68 17.06
C GLY A 42 -20.99 57.38 17.83
N PHE A 43 -20.40 57.49 19.01
CA PHE A 43 -19.91 56.36 19.82
C PHE A 43 -21.01 55.36 20.19
N ALA A 44 -22.10 55.82 20.83
CA ALA A 44 -23.08 54.89 21.39
C ALA A 44 -23.77 54.00 20.35
N ARG A 45 -24.10 54.55 19.16
CA ARG A 45 -24.72 53.78 18.07
C ARG A 45 -23.71 52.85 17.41
N SER A 46 -22.46 53.26 17.28
CA SER A 46 -21.36 52.40 16.75
C SER A 46 -21.06 51.27 17.70
N LEU A 47 -21.02 51.50 19.01
CA LEU A 47 -20.80 50.47 20.03
C LEU A 47 -21.94 49.43 20.04
N PHE A 48 -23.20 49.87 20.02
CA PHE A 48 -24.33 48.94 19.92
C PHE A 48 -24.23 48.03 18.69
N ARG A 49 -23.84 48.61 17.54
CA ARG A 49 -23.66 47.85 16.31
C ARG A 49 -22.51 46.85 16.40
N LEU A 50 -21.40 47.26 17.03
CA LEU A 50 -20.27 46.35 17.27
C LEU A 50 -20.69 45.17 18.16
N LEU A 51 -21.40 45.46 19.25
CA LEU A 51 -21.92 44.43 20.16
C LEU A 51 -22.92 43.49 19.45
N SER A 52 -23.78 44.04 18.59
CA SER A 52 -24.68 43.21 17.77
C SER A 52 -23.97 42.35 16.75
N LEU A 53 -22.85 42.82 16.17
CA LEU A 53 -22.02 42.02 15.28
C LEU A 53 -21.28 40.91 16.00
N ILE A 54 -20.76 41.20 17.22
CA ILE A 54 -20.14 40.18 18.08
C ILE A 54 -21.17 39.11 18.44
N ALA A 55 -22.37 39.54 18.84
CA ALA A 55 -23.45 38.60 19.15
C ALA A 55 -23.83 37.74 17.92
N ALA A 56 -23.93 38.34 16.73
CA ALA A 56 -24.16 37.61 15.49
C ALA A 56 -23.06 36.60 15.19
N ALA A 57 -21.79 36.97 15.40
CA ALA A 57 -20.65 36.08 15.17
C ALA A 57 -20.66 34.90 16.16
N VAL A 58 -20.91 35.15 17.42
CA VAL A 58 -21.01 34.11 18.48
C VAL A 58 -22.18 33.16 18.19
N ILE A 59 -23.35 33.70 17.91
CA ILE A 59 -24.54 32.89 17.59
C ILE A 59 -24.28 32.07 16.31
N ALA A 60 -23.73 32.70 15.27
CA ALA A 60 -23.39 32.00 14.01
C ALA A 60 -22.41 30.85 14.25
N TYR A 61 -21.42 31.06 15.13
CA TYR A 61 -20.46 30.02 15.51
C TYR A 61 -21.14 28.79 16.12
N PHE A 62 -21.91 28.97 17.16
CA PHE A 62 -22.59 27.85 17.84
C PHE A 62 -23.65 27.18 16.96
N VAL A 63 -24.40 27.99 16.21
CA VAL A 63 -25.46 27.47 15.33
C VAL A 63 -24.86 26.70 14.15
N SER A 64 -23.76 27.18 13.57
CA SER A 64 -23.09 26.46 12.44
C SER A 64 -22.60 25.09 12.87
N VAL A 65 -21.90 24.99 14.00
CA VAL A 65 -21.41 23.71 14.53
C VAL A 65 -22.56 22.75 14.85
N HIS A 66 -23.66 23.28 15.47
CA HIS A 66 -24.81 22.44 15.79
C HIS A 66 -25.60 21.96 14.57
N LEU A 67 -25.85 22.85 13.59
CA LEU A 67 -26.62 22.52 12.40
C LEU A 67 -25.88 21.50 11.53
N ILE A 68 -24.56 21.67 11.34
CA ILE A 68 -23.81 20.77 10.46
C ILE A 68 -23.81 19.34 10.97
N GLY A 69 -23.82 19.14 12.30
CA GLY A 69 -23.96 17.83 12.90
C GLY A 69 -25.32 17.16 12.59
N GLN A 70 -26.38 17.94 12.39
CA GLN A 70 -27.70 17.40 12.02
C GLN A 70 -27.82 17.01 10.54
N PHE A 71 -26.96 17.55 9.68
CA PHE A 71 -26.94 17.23 8.25
C PHE A 71 -25.97 16.09 7.91
N GLY A 72 -25.28 15.51 8.89
CA GLY A 72 -24.28 14.46 8.68
C GLY A 72 -24.79 13.30 7.81
N ASP A 73 -25.97 12.75 8.13
CA ASP A 73 -26.55 11.63 7.38
C ASP A 73 -26.88 12.01 5.92
N THR A 74 -27.42 13.21 5.71
CA THR A 74 -27.72 13.69 4.34
C THR A 74 -26.45 13.93 3.53
N ILE A 75 -25.39 14.42 4.18
CA ILE A 75 -24.09 14.62 3.54
C ILE A 75 -23.49 13.25 3.19
N ARG A 76 -23.56 12.26 4.10
CA ARG A 76 -23.11 10.90 3.88
C ARG A 76 -23.78 10.26 2.66
N GLU A 77 -25.12 10.32 2.59
CA GLU A 77 -25.87 9.79 1.44
C GLU A 77 -25.44 10.42 0.11
N LYS A 78 -25.22 11.74 0.11
CA LYS A 78 -24.76 12.46 -1.07
C LYS A 78 -23.33 12.12 -1.45
N LEU A 79 -22.43 11.95 -0.49
CA LEU A 79 -21.04 11.55 -0.74
C LEU A 79 -20.96 10.14 -1.32
N LEU A 80 -21.71 9.19 -0.76
CA LEU A 80 -21.79 7.83 -1.32
C LEU A 80 -22.33 7.85 -2.75
N GLY A 81 -23.41 8.59 -3.00
CA GLY A 81 -23.93 8.72 -4.36
C GLY A 81 -22.97 9.40 -5.35
N LEU A 82 -22.10 10.30 -4.89
CA LEU A 82 -21.03 10.86 -5.72
C LEU A 82 -19.91 9.85 -5.94
N ALA A 83 -19.54 9.08 -4.94
CA ALA A 83 -18.57 8.00 -5.09
C ALA A 83 -19.04 7.00 -6.16
N ASP A 84 -20.29 6.55 -6.08
CA ASP A 84 -20.86 5.62 -7.07
C ASP A 84 -20.86 6.20 -8.50
N GLN A 85 -21.04 7.52 -8.63
CA GLN A 85 -21.16 8.16 -9.94
C GLN A 85 -19.80 8.48 -10.58
N TYR A 86 -18.79 8.84 -9.78
CA TYR A 86 -17.56 9.46 -10.28
C TYR A 86 -16.27 8.73 -9.91
N ALA A 87 -16.29 7.91 -8.87
CA ALA A 87 -15.06 7.39 -8.30
C ALA A 87 -14.59 6.05 -8.90
N GLY A 88 -15.39 5.37 -9.75
CA GLY A 88 -14.96 4.12 -10.39
C GLY A 88 -14.36 3.12 -9.39
N GLN A 89 -13.05 2.88 -9.50
CA GLN A 89 -12.32 1.98 -8.59
C GLN A 89 -12.30 2.46 -7.13
N ILE A 90 -12.28 3.78 -6.90
CA ILE A 90 -12.31 4.35 -5.54
C ILE A 90 -13.65 4.06 -4.85
N ALA A 91 -14.75 3.94 -5.62
CA ALA A 91 -16.05 3.56 -5.05
C ALA A 91 -15.96 2.21 -4.33
N GLU A 92 -15.22 1.26 -4.88
CA GLU A 92 -15.03 -0.07 -4.27
C GLU A 92 -14.33 0.04 -2.90
N LEU A 93 -13.27 0.86 -2.79
CA LEU A 93 -12.59 1.13 -1.52
C LEU A 93 -13.48 1.86 -0.51
N VAL A 94 -14.26 2.83 -0.98
CA VAL A 94 -15.21 3.57 -0.14
C VAL A 94 -16.29 2.62 0.43
N HIS A 95 -16.75 1.64 -0.35
CA HIS A 95 -17.68 0.63 0.16
C HIS A 95 -17.01 -0.43 1.04
N ALA A 96 -15.70 -0.64 0.87
CA ALA A 96 -14.92 -1.60 1.67
C ALA A 96 -14.72 -1.14 3.13
N SER A 97 -14.63 0.19 3.37
CA SER A 97 -14.29 0.73 4.67
C SER A 97 -15.33 1.73 5.17
N GLU A 98 -16.06 1.35 6.21
CA GLU A 98 -16.99 2.27 6.89
C GLU A 98 -16.21 3.39 7.61
N THR A 99 -15.02 3.09 8.11
CA THR A 99 -14.12 4.07 8.74
C THR A 99 -13.69 5.12 7.73
N LEU A 100 -13.32 4.73 6.53
CA LEU A 100 -13.00 5.67 5.43
C LEU A 100 -14.18 6.59 5.09
N VAL A 101 -15.40 6.03 5.01
CA VAL A 101 -16.61 6.84 4.75
C VAL A 101 -16.83 7.86 5.85
N ARG A 102 -16.71 7.46 7.12
CA ARG A 102 -16.85 8.37 8.27
C ARG A 102 -15.78 9.46 8.24
N TYR A 103 -14.59 9.10 7.83
CA TYR A 103 -13.45 10.00 7.75
C TYR A 103 -13.61 11.05 6.63
N ILE A 104 -13.97 10.63 5.43
CA ILE A 104 -14.29 11.52 4.29
C ILE A 104 -15.46 12.43 4.66
N LEU A 105 -16.48 11.91 5.35
CA LEU A 105 -17.60 12.70 5.85
C LEU A 105 -17.14 13.76 6.85
N ALA A 106 -16.25 13.42 7.77
CA ALA A 106 -15.72 14.37 8.74
C ALA A 106 -14.90 15.48 8.06
N ILE A 107 -14.10 15.16 7.04
CA ILE A 107 -13.40 16.15 6.20
C ILE A 107 -14.40 17.06 5.47
N ALA A 108 -15.45 16.50 4.89
CA ALA A 108 -16.49 17.29 4.22
C ALA A 108 -17.21 18.24 5.20
N ILE A 109 -17.51 17.75 6.41
CA ILE A 109 -18.08 18.55 7.50
C ILE A 109 -17.12 19.66 7.91
N ALA A 110 -15.83 19.36 8.06
CA ALA A 110 -14.80 20.34 8.39
C ALA A 110 -14.72 21.47 7.36
N LEU A 111 -14.85 21.14 6.09
CA LEU A 111 -14.86 22.12 4.98
C LEU A 111 -16.17 22.93 4.95
N LEU A 112 -17.31 22.31 5.19
CA LEU A 112 -18.61 23.00 5.12
C LEU A 112 -18.87 23.93 6.30
N ALA A 113 -18.31 23.68 7.49
CA ALA A 113 -18.57 24.45 8.71
C ALA A 113 -18.22 25.95 8.60
N PRO A 114 -17.05 26.36 8.06
CA PRO A 114 -16.71 27.76 7.87
C PRO A 114 -17.62 28.49 6.85
N LEU A 115 -18.06 27.79 5.80
CA LEU A 115 -19.04 28.30 4.84
C LEU A 115 -20.38 28.59 5.51
N LEU A 116 -20.89 27.60 6.23
CA LEU A 116 -22.16 27.72 6.93
C LEU A 116 -22.12 28.85 7.96
N TYR A 117 -21.00 28.98 8.69
CA TYR A 117 -20.79 30.10 9.60
C TYR A 117 -20.93 31.46 8.89
N SER A 118 -20.29 31.66 7.75
CA SER A 118 -20.33 32.92 7.05
C SER A 118 -21.72 33.27 6.52
N ILE A 119 -22.46 32.26 6.02
CA ILE A 119 -23.85 32.41 5.58
C ILE A 119 -24.73 32.79 6.77
N LEU A 120 -24.64 32.07 7.89
CA LEU A 120 -25.41 32.36 9.10
C LEU A 120 -25.08 33.72 9.69
N PHE A 121 -23.80 34.09 9.74
CA PHE A 121 -23.38 35.42 10.18
C PHE A 121 -24.00 36.52 9.34
N LEU A 122 -24.03 36.35 8.01
CA LEU A 122 -24.67 37.32 7.11
C LEU A 122 -26.19 37.43 7.37
N ILE A 123 -26.88 36.30 7.50
CA ILE A 123 -28.31 36.24 7.79
C ILE A 123 -28.61 36.90 9.15
N LEU A 124 -27.91 36.51 10.21
CA LEU A 124 -28.09 37.07 11.55
C LEU A 124 -27.80 38.57 11.57
N ARG A 125 -26.80 39.04 10.85
CA ARG A 125 -26.50 40.45 10.71
C ARG A 125 -27.67 41.22 10.10
N VAL A 126 -28.30 40.67 9.04
CA VAL A 126 -29.47 41.29 8.41
C VAL A 126 -30.66 41.27 9.36
N LEU A 127 -30.92 40.17 10.01
CA LEU A 127 -32.00 40.04 11.03
C LEU A 127 -31.84 41.04 12.17
N LEU A 128 -30.64 41.15 12.75
CA LEU A 128 -30.33 42.11 13.81
C LEU A 128 -30.44 43.55 13.32
N TRP A 129 -30.13 43.83 12.05
CA TRP A 129 -30.34 45.15 11.44
C TRP A 129 -31.84 45.48 11.31
N ILE A 130 -32.67 44.53 10.88
CA ILE A 130 -34.13 44.68 10.78
C ILE A 130 -34.71 44.89 12.20
N LEU A 131 -34.31 44.07 13.18
CA LEU A 131 -34.72 44.18 14.57
C LEU A 131 -34.35 45.56 15.14
N TYR A 132 -33.15 46.05 14.90
CA TYR A 132 -32.70 47.37 15.31
C TYR A 132 -33.55 48.47 14.65
N ALA A 133 -33.83 48.37 13.37
CA ALA A 133 -34.69 49.34 12.66
C ALA A 133 -36.11 49.35 13.24
N ALA A 134 -36.69 48.18 13.51
CA ALA A 134 -38.00 48.05 14.16
C ALA A 134 -38.02 48.66 15.60
N LEU A 135 -37.01 48.35 16.41
CA LEU A 135 -36.89 48.95 17.76
C LEU A 135 -36.78 50.49 17.70
N CYS A 136 -36.07 51.02 16.71
CA CYS A 136 -35.97 52.48 16.51
C CYS A 136 -37.29 53.14 16.13
N MET A 137 -38.26 52.42 15.55
CA MET A 137 -39.58 52.93 15.23
C MET A 137 -40.48 53.08 16.49
N PHE A 138 -40.27 52.19 17.47
CA PHE A 138 -41.06 52.21 18.72
C PHE A 138 -40.46 53.12 19.79
N LEU A 139 -39.18 53.52 19.69
CA LEU A 139 -38.56 54.41 20.66
C LEU A 139 -38.88 55.87 20.32
N PRO A 140 -39.36 56.70 21.27
CA PRO A 140 -39.71 58.09 21.02
C PRO A 140 -38.47 58.86 20.54
N SER A 141 -38.61 59.50 19.39
CA SER A 141 -37.56 60.32 18.76
C SER A 141 -37.23 61.52 19.65
N LYS A 142 -36.24 61.35 20.54
CA LYS A 142 -35.67 62.51 21.25
C LYS A 142 -34.93 63.37 20.22
N LYS A 143 -35.23 64.70 20.17
CA LYS A 143 -34.56 65.69 19.33
C LYS A 143 -33.04 65.43 19.38
N HIS A 144 -32.44 65.23 18.21
CA HIS A 144 -31.00 64.92 18.09
C HIS A 144 -30.15 66.06 18.67
N LYS A 145 -29.52 65.80 19.80
CA LYS A 145 -28.40 66.65 20.26
C LYS A 145 -27.24 66.53 19.26
N PRO A 146 -26.52 67.60 18.98
CA PRO A 146 -25.35 67.54 18.14
C PRO A 146 -24.32 66.53 18.73
N ILE A 147 -23.74 65.70 17.88
CA ILE A 147 -22.77 64.68 18.31
C ILE A 147 -21.46 65.41 18.64
N ASP A 148 -20.98 65.28 19.89
CA ASP A 148 -19.72 65.87 20.33
C ASP A 148 -18.52 65.35 19.50
N GLY A 149 -17.47 66.17 19.35
CA GLY A 149 -16.30 65.81 18.57
C GLY A 149 -15.62 64.53 19.04
N LEU A 150 -15.51 64.35 20.38
CA LEU A 150 -14.97 63.12 20.99
C LEU A 150 -15.83 61.89 20.66
N SER A 151 -17.16 62.01 20.70
CA SER A 151 -18.06 60.93 20.30
C SER A 151 -17.96 60.56 18.81
N ARG A 152 -17.59 61.49 17.95
CA ARG A 152 -17.34 61.22 16.52
C ARG A 152 -16.04 60.43 16.33
N VAL A 153 -14.95 60.83 16.99
CA VAL A 153 -13.64 60.15 16.89
C VAL A 153 -13.74 58.74 17.46
N THR A 154 -14.27 58.57 18.65
CA THR A 154 -14.45 57.24 19.26
C THR A 154 -15.45 56.38 18.45
N GLY A 155 -16.48 57.00 17.86
CA GLY A 155 -17.41 56.33 16.95
C GLY A 155 -16.76 55.81 15.67
N ILE A 156 -15.78 56.52 15.11
CA ILE A 156 -14.98 56.07 13.96
C ILE A 156 -14.23 54.81 14.36
N ILE A 157 -13.50 54.84 15.48
CA ILE A 157 -12.68 53.69 15.93
C ILE A 157 -13.54 52.45 16.09
N VAL A 158 -14.65 52.55 16.84
CA VAL A 158 -15.56 51.43 17.11
C VAL A 158 -16.24 50.92 15.82
N SER A 159 -16.62 51.81 14.90
CA SER A 159 -17.23 51.44 13.64
C SER A 159 -16.23 50.74 12.69
N THR A 160 -14.99 51.19 12.71
CA THR A 160 -13.90 50.58 11.92
C THR A 160 -13.61 49.16 12.43
N VAL A 161 -13.51 48.94 13.74
CA VAL A 161 -13.37 47.61 14.35
C VAL A 161 -14.53 46.69 13.93
N GLY A 162 -15.76 47.21 13.95
CA GLY A 162 -16.92 46.44 13.46
C GLY A 162 -16.85 46.09 11.99
N CYS A 163 -16.28 46.96 11.16
CA CYS A 163 -16.05 46.66 9.75
C CYS A 163 -14.97 45.61 9.52
N PHE A 164 -13.89 45.64 10.32
CA PHE A 164 -12.89 44.57 10.29
C PHE A 164 -13.50 43.22 10.66
N LEU A 165 -14.35 43.16 11.70
CA LEU A 165 -15.03 41.92 12.09
C LEU A 165 -15.86 41.36 10.92
N ILE A 166 -16.57 42.23 10.18
CA ILE A 166 -17.36 41.81 9.01
C ILE A 166 -16.45 41.26 7.91
N VAL A 167 -15.35 41.95 7.60
CA VAL A 167 -14.41 41.56 6.56
C VAL A 167 -13.80 40.20 6.89
N ILE A 168 -13.33 40.01 8.13
CA ILE A 168 -12.78 38.72 8.58
C ILE A 168 -13.83 37.61 8.47
N SER A 169 -15.04 37.83 9.00
CA SER A 169 -16.12 36.82 8.98
C SER A 169 -16.59 36.43 7.58
N LEU A 170 -16.54 37.32 6.61
CA LEU A 170 -16.92 37.05 5.22
C LEU A 170 -15.79 36.47 4.37
N LEU A 171 -14.55 36.91 4.61
CA LEU A 171 -13.39 36.48 3.81
C LEU A 171 -12.69 35.26 4.42
N MET A 172 -12.96 34.94 5.67
CA MET A 172 -12.33 33.82 6.37
C MET A 172 -12.49 32.48 5.62
N PRO A 173 -13.69 32.05 5.17
CA PRO A 173 -13.79 30.79 4.43
C PRO A 173 -12.92 30.81 3.18
N PHE A 174 -12.98 31.89 2.42
CA PHE A 174 -12.20 32.01 1.19
C PHE A 174 -10.68 31.95 1.46
N ALA A 175 -10.21 32.64 2.50
CA ALA A 175 -8.80 32.61 2.90
C ALA A 175 -8.38 31.23 3.42
N GLY A 176 -9.24 30.57 4.20
CA GLY A 176 -8.99 29.23 4.72
C GLY A 176 -8.96 28.17 3.62
N TYR A 177 -9.92 28.20 2.70
CA TYR A 177 -9.95 27.29 1.57
C TYR A 177 -8.76 27.47 0.62
N LEU A 178 -8.36 28.73 0.34
CA LEU A 178 -7.18 28.96 -0.49
C LEU A 178 -5.91 28.43 0.16
N ARG A 179 -5.78 28.59 1.49
CA ARG A 179 -4.65 28.03 2.22
C ARG A 179 -4.66 26.51 2.15
N PHE A 180 -5.78 25.90 2.54
CA PHE A 180 -5.96 24.46 2.52
C PHE A 180 -5.72 23.87 1.12
N ALA A 181 -6.31 24.47 0.08
CA ALA A 181 -6.11 24.00 -1.29
C ALA A 181 -4.66 24.19 -1.78
N ALA A 182 -3.97 25.27 -1.36
CA ALA A 182 -2.58 25.48 -1.73
C ALA A 182 -1.63 24.51 -1.04
N ASP A 183 -1.96 24.07 0.17
CA ASP A 183 -1.15 23.14 0.95
C ASP A 183 -1.41 21.68 0.53
N SER A 184 -2.66 21.33 0.21
CA SER A 184 -3.06 19.96 -0.13
C SER A 184 -2.89 19.62 -1.63
N TYR A 185 -3.09 20.57 -2.54
CA TYR A 185 -3.06 20.31 -3.98
C TYR A 185 -1.72 19.77 -4.53
N PRO A 186 -0.53 20.27 -4.12
CA PRO A 186 0.73 19.69 -4.53
C PRO A 186 0.85 18.21 -4.09
N LYS A 187 0.41 17.90 -2.88
CA LYS A 187 0.46 16.53 -2.33
C LYS A 187 -0.47 15.57 -3.08
N VAL A 188 -1.64 16.06 -3.51
CA VAL A 188 -2.58 15.29 -4.36
C VAL A 188 -1.96 14.97 -5.72
N ILE A 189 -1.18 15.90 -6.29
CA ILE A 189 -0.46 15.66 -7.55
C ILE A 189 0.70 14.70 -7.34
N ASP A 190 1.50 14.91 -6.28
CA ASP A 190 2.66 14.07 -5.96
C ASP A 190 2.23 12.63 -5.64
N ALA A 191 1.05 12.45 -5.05
CA ALA A 191 0.45 11.14 -4.80
C ALA A 191 -0.21 10.49 -6.04
N GLU A 192 -0.12 11.11 -7.22
CA GLU A 192 -0.71 10.65 -8.49
C GLU A 192 -2.21 10.26 -8.42
N VAL A 193 -2.91 10.79 -7.40
CA VAL A 193 -4.35 10.52 -7.14
C VAL A 193 -5.22 10.82 -8.35
N PHE A 194 -4.80 11.80 -9.17
CA PHE A 194 -5.49 12.15 -10.40
C PHE A 194 -4.51 12.08 -11.56
N VAL A 195 -4.86 11.31 -12.57
CA VAL A 195 -4.10 11.26 -13.83
C VAL A 195 -3.98 12.69 -14.36
N ASN A 196 -2.76 13.10 -14.67
CA ASN A 196 -2.37 14.48 -15.04
C ASN A 196 -3.23 15.18 -16.09
N ASP A 197 -4.03 14.45 -16.86
CA ASP A 197 -4.87 14.97 -17.95
C ASP A 197 -6.17 15.62 -17.47
N THR A 198 -6.56 15.48 -16.20
CA THR A 198 -7.84 16.00 -15.68
C THR A 198 -7.72 17.35 -14.97
N LEU A 199 -6.51 17.74 -14.56
CA LEU A 199 -6.29 18.97 -13.82
C LEU A 199 -5.69 20.08 -14.70
N PRO A 200 -6.16 21.34 -14.58
CA PRO A 200 -5.62 22.45 -15.36
C PRO A 200 -4.14 22.71 -15.04
N ALA A 201 -3.29 22.72 -16.06
CA ALA A 201 -1.88 23.02 -15.91
C ALA A 201 -1.63 24.36 -15.18
N GLY A 202 -0.76 24.35 -14.16
CA GLY A 202 -0.39 25.53 -13.40
C GLY A 202 -1.41 25.96 -12.33
N LEU A 203 -2.39 25.12 -12.00
CA LEU A 203 -3.35 25.38 -10.94
C LEU A 203 -2.64 25.46 -9.57
N ASP A 204 -1.64 24.62 -9.33
CA ASP A 204 -0.75 24.60 -8.16
C ASP A 204 -0.14 25.99 -7.88
N LYS A 205 0.50 26.59 -8.89
CA LYS A 205 1.12 27.93 -8.81
C LYS A 205 0.09 29.02 -8.57
N ASN A 206 -1.10 28.89 -9.15
CA ASN A 206 -2.18 29.83 -8.97
C ASN A 206 -2.79 29.76 -7.56
N LEU A 207 -3.00 28.55 -7.02
CA LEU A 207 -3.48 28.35 -5.65
C LEU A 207 -2.46 28.86 -4.63
N ALA A 208 -1.18 28.48 -4.76
CA ALA A 208 -0.10 28.98 -3.93
C ALA A 208 0.04 30.51 -4.02
N GLY A 209 -0.06 31.08 -5.21
CA GLY A 209 -0.08 32.54 -5.43
C GLY A 209 -1.26 33.22 -4.74
N GLY A 210 -2.43 32.59 -4.76
CA GLY A 210 -3.64 33.05 -4.06
C GLY A 210 -3.45 33.03 -2.53
N ALA A 211 -3.08 31.90 -1.98
CA ALA A 211 -2.87 31.69 -0.54
C ALA A 211 -1.79 32.61 0.03
N ASN A 212 -0.68 32.77 -0.69
CA ASN A 212 0.45 33.62 -0.30
C ASN A 212 0.26 35.10 -0.63
N SER A 213 -0.90 35.50 -1.16
CA SER A 213 -1.17 36.90 -1.40
C SER A 213 -1.18 37.71 -0.09
N LYS A 214 -0.60 38.92 -0.11
CA LYS A 214 -0.52 39.78 1.09
C LYS A 214 -1.88 40.03 1.76
N ALA A 215 -2.94 40.07 0.96
CA ALA A 215 -4.29 40.29 1.44
C ALA A 215 -4.86 39.06 2.19
N ILE A 216 -4.68 37.86 1.65
CA ILE A 216 -5.09 36.59 2.29
C ILE A 216 -4.29 36.33 3.55
N LEU A 217 -2.96 36.51 3.51
CA LEU A 217 -2.10 36.42 4.70
C LEU A 217 -2.51 37.41 5.79
N ALA A 218 -2.93 38.63 5.44
CA ALA A 218 -3.45 39.61 6.39
C ALA A 218 -4.76 39.13 7.02
N VAL A 219 -5.71 38.59 6.24
CA VAL A 219 -6.97 38.04 6.77
C VAL A 219 -6.69 36.87 7.72
N ASN A 220 -5.80 35.97 7.37
CA ASN A 220 -5.43 34.83 8.23
C ASN A 220 -4.75 35.28 9.53
N LYS A 221 -3.82 36.25 9.48
CA LYS A 221 -3.15 36.80 10.68
C LYS A 221 -4.12 37.59 11.58
N LEU A 222 -5.16 38.20 11.02
CA LEU A 222 -6.20 38.90 11.79
C LEU A 222 -7.24 37.98 12.43
N GLY A 223 -7.02 36.66 12.37
CA GLY A 223 -7.87 35.66 13.00
C GLY A 223 -8.71 34.84 12.04
N GLY A 224 -8.65 35.11 10.73
CA GLY A 224 -9.39 34.32 9.73
C GLY A 224 -8.94 32.86 9.70
N GLY A 225 -7.64 32.60 9.72
CA GLY A 225 -7.10 31.25 9.78
C GLY A 225 -7.50 30.52 11.07
N LEU A 226 -7.30 31.15 12.23
CA LEU A 226 -7.69 30.58 13.52
C LEU A 226 -9.20 30.25 13.59
N LEU A 227 -10.04 31.12 13.05
CA LEU A 227 -11.49 30.90 13.05
C LEU A 227 -11.88 29.76 12.11
N PHE A 228 -11.23 29.65 10.95
CA PHE A 228 -11.41 28.54 10.03
C PHE A 228 -11.03 27.21 10.70
N ASP A 229 -9.81 27.11 11.24
CA ASP A 229 -9.31 25.89 11.88
C ASP A 229 -10.18 25.49 13.08
N THR A 230 -10.56 26.47 13.92
CA THR A 230 -11.41 26.20 15.08
C THR A 230 -12.81 25.71 14.69
N LEU A 231 -13.41 26.28 13.64
CA LEU A 231 -14.72 25.83 13.14
C LEU A 231 -14.64 24.44 12.54
N SER A 232 -13.64 24.18 11.71
CA SER A 232 -13.40 22.88 11.10
C SER A 232 -13.20 21.80 12.16
N GLN A 233 -12.30 22.03 13.12
CA GLN A 233 -12.02 21.10 14.21
C GLN A 233 -13.22 20.86 15.13
N LYS A 234 -13.97 21.92 15.50
CA LYS A 234 -15.14 21.78 16.37
C LYS A 234 -16.32 21.09 15.69
N ALA A 235 -16.46 21.23 14.39
CA ALA A 235 -17.53 20.59 13.63
C ALA A 235 -17.25 19.11 13.34
N SER A 236 -16.00 18.76 12.99
CA SER A 236 -15.60 17.41 12.56
C SER A 236 -14.90 16.60 13.65
N GLY A 237 -14.30 17.25 14.64
CA GLY A 237 -13.39 16.63 15.61
C GLY A 237 -11.97 16.42 15.09
N LEU A 238 -11.70 16.75 13.81
CA LEU A 238 -10.44 16.47 13.12
C LEU A 238 -9.59 17.74 12.91
N ASP A 239 -8.27 17.57 12.87
CA ASP A 239 -7.33 18.54 12.33
C ASP A 239 -7.24 18.33 10.82
N LEU A 240 -7.88 19.23 10.05
CA LEU A 240 -8.09 19.05 8.61
C LEU A 240 -6.78 18.88 7.84
N ASP A 241 -5.74 19.67 8.15
CA ASP A 241 -4.47 19.65 7.43
C ASP A 241 -3.75 18.31 7.68
N ARG A 242 -3.65 17.89 8.95
CA ARG A 242 -3.00 16.64 9.34
C ARG A 242 -3.72 15.41 8.76
N GLU A 243 -5.04 15.41 8.87
CA GLU A 243 -5.83 14.25 8.49
C GLU A 243 -5.92 14.07 6.97
N CYS A 244 -5.96 15.17 6.21
CA CYS A 244 -5.83 15.09 4.76
C CYS A 244 -4.45 14.58 4.33
N ASP A 245 -3.38 14.98 5.02
CA ASP A 245 -2.03 14.49 4.75
C ASP A 245 -1.94 12.97 5.01
N ALA A 246 -2.48 12.50 6.13
CA ALA A 246 -2.49 11.08 6.47
C ALA A 246 -3.25 10.26 5.40
N LEU A 247 -4.42 10.74 4.98
CA LEU A 247 -5.22 10.08 3.94
C LEU A 247 -4.50 10.05 2.59
N LEU A 248 -3.84 11.14 2.20
CA LEU A 248 -3.08 11.20 0.95
C LEU A 248 -1.86 10.29 0.97
N ASN A 249 -1.14 10.22 2.11
CA ASN A 249 -0.02 9.30 2.28
C ASN A 249 -0.47 7.84 2.18
N LEU A 250 -1.60 7.50 2.82
CA LEU A 250 -2.17 6.15 2.71
C LEU A 250 -2.58 5.84 1.26
N TYR A 251 -3.24 6.79 0.59
CA TYR A 251 -3.62 6.62 -0.81
C TYR A 251 -2.40 6.42 -1.72
N ALA A 252 -1.36 7.24 -1.56
CA ALA A 252 -0.12 7.10 -2.33
C ALA A 252 0.50 5.72 -2.13
N ALA A 253 0.59 5.24 -0.88
CA ALA A 253 1.12 3.92 -0.59
C ALA A 253 0.27 2.79 -1.21
N ILE A 254 -1.07 2.90 -1.20
CA ILE A 254 -1.96 1.94 -1.88
C ILE A 254 -1.78 2.01 -3.41
N TYR A 255 -1.62 3.21 -3.95
CA TYR A 255 -1.40 3.41 -5.38
C TYR A 255 -0.08 2.76 -5.82
N ASP A 256 1.00 2.96 -5.08
CA ASP A 256 2.30 2.31 -5.36
C ASP A 256 2.17 0.78 -5.41
N VAL A 257 1.40 0.18 -4.49
CA VAL A 257 1.09 -1.26 -4.53
C VAL A 257 0.33 -1.64 -5.81
N SER A 258 -0.57 -0.80 -6.29
CA SER A 258 -1.35 -1.07 -7.50
C SER A 258 -0.53 -1.05 -8.81
N LEU A 259 0.66 -0.45 -8.77
CA LEU A 259 1.58 -0.37 -9.91
C LEU A 259 2.49 -1.60 -10.05
N ILE A 260 2.47 -2.50 -9.06
CA ILE A 260 3.32 -3.68 -9.08
C ILE A 260 2.83 -4.66 -10.13
N ASP A 261 3.73 -5.11 -10.97
CA ASP A 261 3.48 -6.26 -11.82
C ASP A 261 3.64 -7.54 -10.99
N PHE A 262 2.53 -8.09 -10.54
CA PHE A 262 2.52 -9.33 -9.75
C PHE A 262 3.08 -10.54 -10.51
N ASN A 263 3.22 -10.48 -11.83
CA ASN A 263 3.86 -11.55 -12.60
C ASN A 263 5.37 -11.61 -12.33
N THR A 264 6.00 -10.48 -11.98
CA THR A 264 7.46 -10.42 -11.72
C THR A 264 7.84 -10.85 -10.31
N ILE A 265 6.88 -10.95 -9.37
CA ILE A 265 7.15 -11.44 -8.00
C ILE A 265 7.76 -12.85 -8.03
N PHE A 266 7.40 -13.65 -9.01
CA PHE A 266 7.83 -15.03 -9.16
C PHE A 266 8.80 -15.23 -10.33
N ASP A 267 9.38 -14.14 -10.88
CA ASP A 267 10.39 -14.21 -11.94
C ASP A 267 11.79 -14.39 -11.32
N GLU A 268 12.54 -15.37 -11.82
CA GLU A 268 13.91 -15.65 -11.36
C GLU A 268 14.89 -14.50 -11.67
N ASN A 269 14.59 -13.70 -12.70
CA ASN A 269 15.51 -12.70 -13.23
C ASN A 269 15.15 -11.27 -12.81
N GLU A 270 13.93 -11.02 -12.37
CA GLU A 270 13.38 -9.68 -12.11
C GLU A 270 12.49 -9.70 -10.86
N LYS A 271 13.13 -9.89 -9.69
CA LYS A 271 12.43 -9.99 -8.42
C LYS A 271 11.92 -8.64 -7.96
N THR A 272 10.62 -8.52 -7.73
CA THR A 272 10.02 -7.33 -7.11
C THR A 272 10.36 -7.25 -5.64
N ASP A 273 10.86 -6.09 -5.19
CA ASP A 273 11.13 -5.82 -3.77
C ASP A 273 9.80 -5.54 -3.04
N LEU A 274 9.26 -6.56 -2.39
CA LEU A 274 8.05 -6.45 -1.58
C LEU A 274 8.27 -5.71 -0.27
N THR A 275 9.52 -5.62 0.22
CA THR A 275 9.87 -4.87 1.44
C THR A 275 9.52 -3.39 1.29
N ALA A 276 9.72 -2.81 0.10
CA ALA A 276 9.35 -1.44 -0.19
C ALA A 276 7.84 -1.19 -0.02
N ILE A 277 7.01 -2.20 -0.32
CA ILE A 277 5.54 -2.11 -0.21
C ILE A 277 5.11 -1.98 1.24
N HIS A 278 5.50 -2.92 2.10
CA HIS A 278 5.07 -2.87 3.48
C HIS A 278 5.67 -1.67 4.23
N VAL A 279 6.90 -1.26 3.92
CA VAL A 279 7.51 -0.05 4.48
C VAL A 279 6.70 1.19 4.11
N GLY A 280 6.23 1.31 2.87
CA GLY A 280 5.36 2.40 2.42
C GLY A 280 4.02 2.41 3.16
N LEU A 281 3.31 1.29 3.17
CA LEU A 281 2.00 1.17 3.83
C LEU A 281 2.08 1.34 5.35
N VAL A 282 3.01 0.65 6.02
CA VAL A 282 3.23 0.78 7.46
C VAL A 282 3.66 2.21 7.81
N GLY A 283 4.56 2.80 7.01
CA GLY A 283 4.99 4.18 7.19
C GLY A 283 3.86 5.19 7.12
N ALA A 284 2.85 4.94 6.26
CA ALA A 284 1.68 5.80 6.11
C ALA A 284 0.70 5.73 7.28
N VAL A 285 0.62 4.60 8.00
CA VAL A 285 -0.45 4.37 9.00
C VAL A 285 0.03 4.22 10.44
N LYS A 286 1.30 3.87 10.70
CA LYS A 286 1.81 3.45 12.02
C LYS A 286 1.49 4.41 13.17
N ASP A 287 1.42 5.70 12.91
CA ASP A 287 1.25 6.76 13.91
C ASP A 287 -0.21 7.27 13.99
N ASP A 288 -1.14 6.66 13.25
CA ASP A 288 -2.54 7.09 13.18
C ASP A 288 -3.52 5.91 13.25
N ASP A 289 -4.27 5.82 14.35
CA ASP A 289 -5.21 4.72 14.59
C ASP A 289 -6.39 4.69 13.61
N ASN A 290 -6.79 5.86 13.06
CA ASN A 290 -7.84 5.90 12.03
C ASN A 290 -7.30 5.33 10.71
N MET A 291 -6.06 5.67 10.34
CA MET A 291 -5.43 5.14 9.13
C MET A 291 -5.17 3.63 9.26
N LYS A 292 -4.78 3.13 10.43
CA LYS A 292 -4.69 1.68 10.69
C LYS A 292 -6.04 1.00 10.51
N SER A 293 -7.12 1.61 11.04
CA SER A 293 -8.47 1.05 10.88
C SER A 293 -8.91 1.01 9.42
N ILE A 294 -8.67 2.08 8.67
CA ILE A 294 -8.98 2.14 7.24
C ILE A 294 -8.18 1.08 6.48
N LEU A 295 -6.88 0.97 6.73
CA LEU A 295 -6.02 -0.01 6.06
C LEU A 295 -6.46 -1.45 6.40
N ALA A 296 -6.74 -1.74 7.67
CA ALA A 296 -7.21 -3.07 8.09
C ALA A 296 -8.54 -3.45 7.40
N GLU A 297 -9.50 -2.54 7.31
CA GLU A 297 -10.78 -2.77 6.62
C GLU A 297 -10.56 -3.01 5.10
N ILE A 298 -9.69 -2.23 4.45
CA ILE A 298 -9.36 -2.39 3.02
C ILE A 298 -8.65 -3.73 2.77
N LEU A 299 -7.65 -4.09 3.58
CA LEU A 299 -6.92 -5.34 3.43
C LEU A 299 -7.82 -6.56 3.70
N SER A 300 -8.64 -6.50 4.74
CA SER A 300 -9.63 -7.56 5.02
C SER A 300 -10.63 -7.72 3.86
N PHE A 301 -11.09 -6.61 3.28
CA PHE A 301 -11.96 -6.66 2.09
C PHE A 301 -11.24 -7.27 0.88
N ALA A 302 -10.01 -6.83 0.59
CA ALA A 302 -9.20 -7.34 -0.52
C ALA A 302 -8.93 -8.86 -0.36
N ALA A 303 -8.55 -9.31 0.84
CA ALA A 303 -8.35 -10.71 1.15
C ALA A 303 -9.66 -11.54 1.02
N GLY A 304 -10.79 -10.97 1.44
CA GLY A 304 -12.11 -11.59 1.27
C GLY A 304 -12.53 -11.73 -0.21
N LYS A 305 -12.15 -10.78 -1.05
CA LYS A 305 -12.32 -10.85 -2.51
C LYS A 305 -11.44 -11.94 -3.13
N TRP A 306 -10.18 -12.00 -2.70
CA TRP A 306 -9.25 -13.06 -3.12
C TRP A 306 -9.83 -14.47 -2.87
N GLN A 307 -10.34 -14.73 -1.67
CA GLN A 307 -10.92 -16.03 -1.32
C GLN A 307 -12.07 -16.41 -2.25
N LYS A 308 -12.85 -15.43 -2.73
CA LYS A 308 -13.96 -15.66 -3.66
C LYS A 308 -13.53 -15.72 -5.13
N GLY A 309 -12.27 -15.45 -5.44
CA GLY A 309 -11.77 -15.32 -6.82
C GLY A 309 -12.29 -14.07 -7.53
N GLU A 310 -12.67 -13.03 -6.78
CA GLU A 310 -13.18 -11.77 -7.33
C GLU A 310 -12.03 -10.77 -7.52
N ALA A 311 -12.15 -9.88 -8.51
CA ALA A 311 -11.19 -8.82 -8.73
C ALA A 311 -11.22 -7.78 -7.60
N VAL A 312 -10.06 -7.23 -7.26
CA VAL A 312 -9.90 -6.06 -6.39
C VAL A 312 -9.41 -4.90 -7.24
N LEU A 313 -10.07 -3.75 -7.18
CA LEU A 313 -9.73 -2.57 -7.99
C LEU A 313 -9.62 -2.88 -9.51
N SER A 314 -10.49 -3.77 -10.00
CA SER A 314 -10.48 -4.29 -11.38
C SER A 314 -9.28 -5.17 -11.75
N ILE A 315 -8.45 -5.56 -10.79
CA ILE A 315 -7.32 -6.47 -10.98
C ILE A 315 -7.66 -7.81 -10.34
N ASN A 316 -7.71 -8.87 -11.13
CA ASN A 316 -7.84 -10.24 -10.61
C ASN A 316 -6.45 -10.87 -10.52
N ILE A 317 -5.76 -10.59 -9.40
CA ILE A 317 -4.41 -11.10 -9.14
C ILE A 317 -4.40 -12.62 -9.14
N LYS A 318 -5.45 -13.25 -8.58
CA LYS A 318 -5.54 -14.71 -8.49
C LYS A 318 -5.54 -15.39 -9.87
N GLU A 319 -6.14 -14.77 -10.89
CA GLU A 319 -6.12 -15.32 -12.26
C GLU A 319 -4.75 -15.17 -12.95
N GLN A 320 -3.98 -14.16 -12.57
CA GLN A 320 -2.66 -13.88 -13.17
C GLN A 320 -1.57 -14.80 -12.62
N LEU A 321 -1.76 -15.39 -11.45
CA LEU A 321 -0.76 -16.24 -10.81
C LEU A 321 -0.80 -17.68 -11.34
N PRO A 322 0.36 -18.36 -11.42
CA PRO A 322 0.42 -19.80 -11.66
C PRO A 322 -0.35 -20.59 -10.61
N GLU A 323 -0.92 -21.75 -10.97
CA GLU A 323 -1.84 -22.52 -10.12
C GLU A 323 -1.20 -22.89 -8.76
N GLY A 324 0.07 -23.27 -8.74
CA GLY A 324 0.78 -23.63 -7.50
C GLY A 324 0.86 -22.50 -6.48
N TYR A 325 0.93 -21.25 -6.93
CA TYR A 325 0.98 -20.07 -6.05
C TYR A 325 -0.39 -19.69 -5.49
N LYS A 326 -1.45 -19.90 -6.25
CA LYS A 326 -2.82 -19.59 -5.79
C LYS A 326 -3.11 -20.25 -4.46
N THR A 327 -2.80 -21.53 -4.36
CA THR A 327 -3.03 -22.33 -3.15
C THR A 327 -2.08 -21.94 -2.02
N ALA A 328 -0.81 -21.66 -2.34
CA ALA A 328 0.19 -21.27 -1.34
C ALA A 328 -0.13 -19.92 -0.69
N LEU A 329 -0.70 -18.98 -1.43
CA LEU A 329 -1.07 -17.66 -0.93
C LEU A 329 -2.43 -17.64 -0.19
N ASP A 330 -3.25 -18.68 -0.30
CA ASP A 330 -4.56 -18.71 0.35
C ASP A 330 -4.43 -18.59 1.88
N VAL A 331 -3.42 -19.22 2.51
CA VAL A 331 -3.21 -19.19 3.98
C VAL A 331 -2.78 -17.81 4.48
N PRO A 332 -1.72 -17.17 3.95
CA PRO A 332 -1.35 -15.81 4.34
C PRO A 332 -2.47 -14.79 4.13
N LEU A 333 -3.21 -14.89 3.03
CA LEU A 333 -4.32 -13.99 2.74
C LEU A 333 -5.56 -14.27 3.58
N GLU A 334 -5.81 -15.53 4.01
CA GLU A 334 -6.84 -15.82 5.01
C GLU A 334 -6.51 -15.20 6.38
N HIS A 335 -5.24 -15.18 6.75
CA HIS A 335 -4.79 -14.47 7.96
C HIS A 335 -5.06 -12.97 7.84
N LEU A 336 -4.68 -12.36 6.72
CA LEU A 336 -4.90 -10.94 6.46
C LEU A 336 -6.38 -10.55 6.45
N ALA A 337 -7.28 -11.47 6.05
CA ALA A 337 -8.72 -11.24 6.11
C ALA A 337 -9.25 -11.02 7.54
N LYS A 338 -8.48 -11.41 8.57
CA LYS A 338 -8.82 -11.29 9.99
C LYS A 338 -8.04 -10.18 10.70
N THR A 339 -7.26 -9.39 9.95
CA THR A 339 -6.44 -8.30 10.50
C THR A 339 -7.27 -7.28 11.27
N THR A 340 -6.69 -6.68 12.29
CA THR A 340 -7.29 -5.63 13.11
C THR A 340 -6.44 -4.36 13.08
N PRO A 341 -6.96 -3.20 13.48
CA PRO A 341 -6.16 -1.97 13.55
C PRO A 341 -4.90 -2.09 14.42
N GLU A 342 -4.94 -2.96 15.43
CA GLU A 342 -3.80 -3.20 16.34
C GLU A 342 -2.71 -4.05 15.68
N THR A 343 -3.08 -5.00 14.83
CA THR A 343 -2.16 -5.99 14.23
C THR A 343 -1.79 -5.69 12.79
N VAL A 344 -2.52 -4.80 12.10
CA VAL A 344 -2.39 -4.58 10.65
C VAL A 344 -0.96 -4.29 10.17
N CYS A 345 -0.16 -3.60 10.96
CA CYS A 345 1.23 -3.31 10.60
C CYS A 345 2.10 -4.57 10.62
N ASP A 346 1.94 -5.39 11.66
CA ASP A 346 2.69 -6.63 11.82
C ASP A 346 2.19 -7.69 10.82
N ASP A 347 0.88 -7.83 10.67
CA ASP A 347 0.26 -8.75 9.70
C ASP A 347 0.69 -8.42 8.25
N LEU A 348 0.90 -7.15 7.93
CA LEU A 348 1.35 -6.73 6.61
C LEU A 348 2.83 -7.09 6.37
N VAL A 349 3.67 -6.93 7.39
CA VAL A 349 5.08 -7.36 7.36
C VAL A 349 5.16 -8.87 7.21
N ASP A 350 4.39 -9.61 8.00
CA ASP A 350 4.36 -11.07 7.95
C ASP A 350 3.82 -11.58 6.60
N LEU A 351 2.82 -10.91 6.01
CA LEU A 351 2.32 -11.22 4.67
C LEU A 351 3.41 -11.05 3.61
N THR A 352 4.08 -9.88 3.57
CA THR A 352 5.11 -9.61 2.55
C THR A 352 6.28 -10.57 2.67
N ASN A 353 6.74 -10.84 3.89
CA ASN A 353 7.78 -11.84 4.15
C ASN A 353 7.33 -13.25 3.76
N SER A 354 6.05 -13.59 3.99
CA SER A 354 5.51 -14.89 3.58
C SER A 354 5.49 -15.04 2.05
N ILE A 355 5.05 -14.02 1.32
CA ILE A 355 5.03 -14.02 -0.15
C ILE A 355 6.46 -14.16 -0.69
N GLU A 356 7.42 -13.42 -0.12
CA GLU A 356 8.82 -13.47 -0.51
C GLU A 356 9.40 -14.87 -0.27
N THR A 357 9.19 -15.43 0.90
CA THR A 357 9.66 -16.79 1.23
C THR A 357 9.07 -17.85 0.31
N ILE A 358 7.78 -17.76 -0.01
CA ILE A 358 7.10 -18.68 -0.95
C ILE A 358 7.71 -18.55 -2.35
N SER A 359 7.93 -17.32 -2.82
CA SER A 359 8.55 -17.06 -4.12
C SER A 359 9.97 -17.62 -4.20
N ASP A 360 10.80 -17.31 -3.20
CA ASP A 360 12.18 -17.78 -3.15
C ASP A 360 12.27 -19.30 -3.06
N THR A 361 11.36 -19.92 -2.33
CA THR A 361 11.27 -21.39 -2.28
C THR A 361 10.94 -21.98 -3.63
N TYR A 362 10.05 -21.36 -4.39
CA TYR A 362 9.72 -21.84 -5.72
C TYR A 362 10.92 -21.73 -6.66
N VAL A 363 11.62 -20.60 -6.67
CA VAL A 363 12.85 -20.39 -7.46
C VAL A 363 13.92 -21.41 -7.08
N TYR A 364 14.13 -21.61 -5.77
CA TYR A 364 15.04 -22.64 -5.26
C TYR A 364 14.68 -24.04 -5.75
N LEU A 365 13.41 -24.45 -5.64
CA LEU A 365 12.94 -25.77 -6.08
C LEU A 365 13.07 -25.93 -7.60
N HIS A 366 12.87 -24.85 -8.35
CA HIS A 366 13.10 -24.86 -9.81
C HIS A 366 14.57 -25.09 -10.14
N LYS A 367 15.49 -24.32 -9.54
CA LYS A 367 16.94 -24.51 -9.68
C LYS A 367 17.39 -25.90 -9.20
N MET A 368 16.83 -26.41 -8.11
CA MET A 368 17.10 -27.74 -7.58
C MET A 368 16.72 -28.83 -8.59
N SER A 369 15.62 -28.65 -9.30
CA SER A 369 15.11 -29.63 -10.28
C SER A 369 15.81 -29.60 -11.63
N GLN A 370 16.65 -28.60 -11.93
CA GLN A 370 17.41 -28.51 -13.18
C GLN A 370 18.56 -29.54 -13.17
N VAL A 371 18.46 -30.52 -14.09
CA VAL A 371 19.34 -31.71 -14.11
C VAL A 371 20.56 -31.53 -14.98
N THR A 372 20.42 -30.79 -16.11
CA THR A 372 21.44 -30.68 -17.15
C THR A 372 21.47 -29.30 -17.77
N GLY A 373 22.66 -28.82 -18.13
CA GLY A 373 22.88 -27.57 -18.87
C GLY A 373 23.96 -26.70 -18.23
N ASP A 374 24.40 -25.69 -18.98
CA ASP A 374 25.37 -24.68 -18.50
C ASP A 374 24.84 -23.83 -17.35
N ASN A 375 23.52 -23.90 -17.08
CA ASN A 375 22.80 -23.13 -16.05
C ASN A 375 22.42 -23.98 -14.80
N ARG A 376 23.00 -25.17 -14.63
CA ARG A 376 22.77 -25.95 -13.42
C ARG A 376 23.39 -25.24 -12.23
N ALA A 377 22.56 -24.85 -11.26
CA ALA A 377 23.01 -24.20 -10.03
C ALA A 377 23.97 -25.11 -9.25
N THR A 378 25.01 -24.54 -8.70
CA THR A 378 25.96 -25.23 -7.82
C THR A 378 25.35 -25.51 -6.44
N GLN A 379 25.98 -26.38 -5.65
CA GLN A 379 25.54 -26.63 -4.28
C GLN A 379 25.70 -25.37 -3.41
N GLU A 380 26.73 -24.55 -3.65
CA GLU A 380 26.93 -23.28 -2.95
C GLU A 380 25.83 -22.27 -3.28
N GLU A 381 25.42 -22.14 -4.55
CA GLU A 381 24.31 -21.27 -4.96
C GLU A 381 22.99 -21.71 -4.33
N LEU A 382 22.69 -23.00 -4.32
CA LEU A 382 21.49 -23.55 -3.69
C LEU A 382 21.50 -23.35 -2.16
N GLN A 383 22.65 -23.48 -1.52
CA GLN A 383 22.78 -23.18 -0.10
C GLN A 383 22.53 -21.70 0.18
N GLN A 384 23.08 -20.81 -0.64
CA GLN A 384 22.88 -19.37 -0.53
C GLN A 384 21.42 -18.98 -0.75
N ASP A 385 20.74 -19.59 -1.72
CA ASP A 385 19.30 -19.40 -1.92
C ASP A 385 18.50 -19.84 -0.66
N MET A 386 18.85 -21.01 -0.07
CA MET A 386 18.21 -21.49 1.15
C MET A 386 18.50 -20.57 2.36
N GLU A 387 19.73 -20.06 2.49
CA GLU A 387 20.06 -19.06 3.52
C GLU A 387 19.20 -17.78 3.34
N GLY A 388 18.99 -17.32 2.11
CA GLY A 388 18.10 -16.21 1.78
C GLY A 388 16.67 -16.48 2.23
N ILE A 389 16.10 -17.64 1.90
CA ILE A 389 14.77 -18.09 2.30
C ILE A 389 14.61 -18.05 3.82
N LEU A 390 15.56 -18.64 4.55
CA LEU A 390 15.49 -18.71 6.02
C LEU A 390 15.76 -17.37 6.69
N SER A 391 16.49 -16.46 6.05
CA SER A 391 16.76 -15.11 6.59
C SER A 391 15.57 -14.18 6.56
N SER A 392 14.65 -14.38 5.62
CA SER A 392 13.42 -13.58 5.48
C SER A 392 12.31 -13.99 6.48
N LEU A 393 12.48 -15.12 7.19
CA LEU A 393 11.49 -15.58 8.14
C LEU A 393 11.43 -14.72 9.40
N THR A 394 10.22 -14.30 9.75
CA THR A 394 9.85 -13.78 11.08
C THR A 394 9.03 -14.83 11.83
N PRO A 395 8.89 -14.76 13.17
CA PRO A 395 8.02 -15.68 13.89
C PRO A 395 6.57 -15.71 13.39
N GLY A 396 6.03 -14.55 12.97
CA GLY A 396 4.70 -14.45 12.38
C GLY A 396 4.63 -15.08 11.00
N SER A 397 5.57 -14.74 10.11
CA SER A 397 5.60 -15.30 8.76
C SER A 397 5.89 -16.80 8.73
N ALA A 398 6.72 -17.32 9.65
CA ALA A 398 7.05 -18.75 9.70
C ALA A 398 5.81 -19.65 9.84
N GLN A 399 4.86 -19.25 10.68
CA GLN A 399 3.60 -19.99 10.84
C GLN A 399 2.75 -19.95 9.57
N LEU A 400 2.67 -18.78 8.90
CA LEU A 400 1.92 -18.63 7.67
C LEU A 400 2.56 -19.38 6.50
N VAL A 401 3.88 -19.35 6.45
CA VAL A 401 4.68 -19.98 5.38
C VAL A 401 4.71 -21.49 5.52
N SER A 402 4.74 -22.05 6.74
CA SER A 402 4.81 -23.50 6.99
C SER A 402 3.77 -24.27 6.16
N SER A 403 2.48 -23.91 6.26
CA SER A 403 1.41 -24.55 5.49
C SER A 403 1.51 -24.28 3.98
N ALA A 404 1.93 -23.06 3.60
CA ALA A 404 2.08 -22.67 2.21
C ALA A 404 3.25 -23.41 1.54
N LEU A 405 4.38 -23.60 2.24
CA LEU A 405 5.53 -24.35 1.75
C LEU A 405 5.23 -25.83 1.59
N THR A 406 4.54 -26.44 2.54
CA THR A 406 4.07 -27.83 2.40
C THR A 406 3.33 -27.98 1.08
N THR A 407 2.34 -27.12 0.83
CA THR A 407 1.57 -27.10 -0.42
C THR A 407 2.44 -26.86 -1.66
N THR A 408 3.39 -25.93 -1.58
CA THR A 408 4.29 -25.58 -2.70
C THR A 408 5.21 -26.74 -3.06
N ILE A 409 5.81 -27.37 -2.06
CA ILE A 409 6.72 -28.52 -2.23
C ILE A 409 5.92 -29.73 -2.76
N GLU A 410 4.79 -30.05 -2.14
CA GLU A 410 3.95 -31.19 -2.54
C GLU A 410 3.35 -31.06 -3.93
N ASN A 411 3.06 -29.84 -4.40
CA ASN A 411 2.51 -29.61 -5.73
C ASN A 411 3.57 -29.37 -6.81
N ASN A 412 4.87 -29.38 -6.47
CA ASN A 412 5.92 -29.20 -7.44
C ASN A 412 6.17 -30.46 -8.27
N GLU A 413 5.58 -30.52 -9.47
CA GLU A 413 5.66 -31.66 -10.38
C GLU A 413 7.10 -31.98 -10.83
N ASN A 414 7.98 -30.99 -10.90
CA ASN A 414 9.38 -31.22 -11.26
C ASN A 414 10.14 -31.89 -10.11
N LEU A 415 9.88 -31.45 -8.88
CA LEU A 415 10.45 -32.07 -7.69
C LEU A 415 9.95 -33.51 -7.54
N LYS A 416 8.63 -33.76 -7.67
CA LYS A 416 8.06 -35.11 -7.63
C LYS A 416 8.71 -36.07 -8.60
N LYS A 417 9.01 -35.63 -9.83
CA LYS A 417 9.70 -36.45 -10.83
C LYS A 417 11.13 -36.79 -10.42
N GLN A 418 11.80 -35.91 -9.69
CA GLN A 418 13.21 -36.07 -9.30
C GLN A 418 13.38 -36.84 -7.99
N VAL A 419 12.51 -36.60 -7.03
CA VAL A 419 12.60 -37.09 -5.65
C VAL A 419 11.66 -38.29 -5.42
N GLY A 420 10.54 -38.32 -6.12
CA GLY A 420 9.43 -39.25 -5.89
C GLY A 420 8.38 -38.66 -4.94
N GLU A 421 7.15 -39.06 -5.12
CA GLU A 421 5.98 -38.51 -4.42
C GLU A 421 6.10 -38.64 -2.89
N GLU A 422 6.53 -39.83 -2.40
CA GLU A 422 6.69 -40.10 -0.97
C GLU A 422 7.79 -39.24 -0.34
N ASN A 423 8.93 -39.07 -1.02
CA ASN A 423 10.01 -38.21 -0.53
C ASN A 423 9.61 -36.73 -0.58
N THR A 424 8.82 -36.31 -1.56
CA THR A 424 8.32 -34.92 -1.63
C THR A 424 7.48 -34.59 -0.40
N ALA A 425 6.57 -35.47 0.00
CA ALA A 425 5.77 -35.29 1.20
C ALA A 425 6.63 -35.29 2.47
N ALA A 426 7.59 -36.22 2.58
CA ALA A 426 8.51 -36.28 3.73
C ALA A 426 9.38 -35.00 3.85
N ILE A 427 9.90 -34.47 2.74
CA ILE A 427 10.65 -33.22 2.71
C ILE A 427 9.78 -32.04 3.12
N ALA A 428 8.55 -31.95 2.56
CA ALA A 428 7.60 -30.90 2.90
C ALA A 428 7.31 -30.88 4.39
N GLU A 429 7.08 -32.05 5.00
CA GLU A 429 6.85 -32.21 6.43
C GLU A 429 8.06 -31.77 7.27
N ILE A 430 9.28 -32.23 6.92
CA ILE A 430 10.51 -31.89 7.65
C ILE A 430 10.78 -30.38 7.58
N VAL A 431 10.68 -29.79 6.40
CA VAL A 431 10.91 -28.35 6.22
C VAL A 431 9.86 -27.54 6.99
N SER A 432 8.59 -27.89 6.85
CA SER A 432 7.49 -27.18 7.52
C SER A 432 7.65 -27.16 9.04
N ASP A 433 7.93 -28.33 9.64
CA ASP A 433 8.07 -28.46 11.10
C ASP A 433 9.32 -27.75 11.65
N SER A 434 10.29 -27.45 10.77
CA SER A 434 11.51 -26.73 11.16
C SER A 434 11.33 -25.21 11.24
N LEU A 435 10.41 -24.62 10.46
CA LEU A 435 10.36 -23.16 10.21
C LEU A 435 10.11 -22.32 11.45
N GLU A 436 9.19 -22.74 12.33
CA GLU A 436 8.87 -21.98 13.55
C GLU A 436 10.09 -21.82 14.46
N SER A 437 10.88 -22.91 14.61
CA SER A 437 12.09 -22.88 15.42
C SER A 437 13.22 -22.06 14.79
N ILE A 438 13.32 -22.07 13.47
CA ILE A 438 14.35 -21.34 12.71
C ILE A 438 14.10 -19.82 12.75
N ALA A 439 12.86 -19.39 12.79
CA ALA A 439 12.51 -17.96 12.79
C ALA A 439 13.08 -17.18 13.99
N ASP A 440 13.30 -17.85 15.13
CA ASP A 440 13.85 -17.25 16.35
C ASP A 440 15.38 -17.32 16.44
N MET A 441 16.06 -17.96 15.48
CA MET A 441 17.51 -18.18 15.48
C MET A 441 18.29 -16.95 15.00
N ASP A 442 19.56 -16.89 15.42
CA ASP A 442 20.50 -15.92 14.88
C ASP A 442 20.98 -16.31 13.46
N GLU A 443 21.70 -15.39 12.79
CA GLU A 443 22.15 -15.55 11.40
C GLU A 443 23.07 -16.78 11.22
N GLU A 444 23.95 -17.07 12.19
CA GLU A 444 24.89 -18.19 12.08
C GLU A 444 24.18 -19.53 12.28
N GLU A 445 23.22 -19.59 13.20
CA GLU A 445 22.37 -20.76 13.40
C GLU A 445 21.52 -21.01 12.16
N ARG A 446 20.90 -19.99 11.55
CA ARG A 446 20.13 -20.13 10.29
C ARG A 446 20.96 -20.67 9.13
N LYS A 447 22.23 -20.27 9.01
CA LYS A 447 23.13 -20.84 7.99
C LYS A 447 23.37 -22.36 8.18
N GLN A 448 23.49 -22.80 9.42
CA GLN A 448 23.65 -24.23 9.72
C GLN A 448 22.37 -25.01 9.36
N GLU A 449 21.20 -24.45 9.69
CA GLU A 449 19.92 -25.04 9.33
C GLU A 449 19.74 -25.07 7.79
N ALA A 450 20.08 -23.99 7.09
CA ALA A 450 20.03 -23.93 5.62
C ALA A 450 20.89 -25.01 4.97
N ALA A 451 22.12 -25.20 5.45
CA ALA A 451 23.01 -26.24 4.94
C ALA A 451 22.41 -27.64 5.14
N ALA A 452 21.87 -27.92 6.31
CA ALA A 452 21.26 -29.22 6.63
C ALA A 452 20.02 -29.50 5.75
N ILE A 453 19.13 -28.53 5.58
CA ILE A 453 17.94 -28.65 4.74
C ILE A 453 18.34 -28.82 3.27
N ASN A 454 19.22 -27.96 2.74
CA ASN A 454 19.67 -28.03 1.36
C ASN A 454 20.33 -29.37 1.05
N ASN A 455 21.20 -29.86 1.94
CA ASN A 455 21.88 -31.13 1.75
C ASN A 455 20.94 -32.34 1.87
N LEU A 456 19.94 -32.28 2.74
CA LEU A 456 18.90 -33.31 2.84
C LEU A 456 18.08 -33.40 1.53
N ILE A 457 17.63 -32.27 1.00
CA ILE A 457 16.88 -32.22 -0.25
C ILE A 457 17.76 -32.70 -1.40
N SER A 458 19.02 -32.25 -1.49
CA SER A 458 19.96 -32.65 -2.55
C SER A 458 20.25 -34.15 -2.50
N TYR A 459 20.47 -34.72 -1.32
CA TYR A 459 20.74 -36.14 -1.15
C TYR A 459 19.59 -37.04 -1.60
N THR A 460 18.36 -36.59 -1.42
CA THR A 460 17.16 -37.31 -1.84
C THR A 460 16.80 -37.08 -3.31
N THR A 461 17.32 -36.01 -3.93
CA THR A 461 17.05 -35.66 -5.34
C THR A 461 17.93 -36.48 -6.29
N SER A 462 17.31 -37.20 -7.21
CA SER A 462 18.02 -38.12 -8.14
C SER A 462 19.11 -37.44 -8.97
N ALA A 463 18.93 -36.18 -9.32
CA ALA A 463 19.84 -35.39 -10.13
C ALA A 463 21.04 -34.83 -9.36
N ARG A 464 20.97 -34.77 -8.03
CA ARG A 464 21.93 -34.07 -7.17
C ARG A 464 22.55 -34.94 -6.10
N ARG A 465 22.13 -36.20 -6.01
CA ARG A 465 22.57 -37.15 -4.98
C ARG A 465 24.08 -37.32 -4.86
N ASP A 466 24.81 -37.10 -5.97
CA ASP A 466 26.26 -37.22 -5.99
C ASP A 466 26.98 -35.90 -5.61
N ASP A 467 26.21 -34.81 -5.42
CA ASP A 467 26.73 -33.50 -5.01
C ASP A 467 26.96 -33.44 -3.48
N VAL A 468 26.32 -34.34 -2.72
CA VAL A 468 26.40 -34.41 -1.25
C VAL A 468 26.81 -35.79 -0.80
N THR A 469 27.87 -35.88 0.00
CA THR A 469 28.31 -37.17 0.59
C THR A 469 27.48 -37.51 1.83
N SER A 470 27.38 -38.82 2.15
CA SER A 470 26.70 -39.26 3.37
C SER A 470 27.35 -38.73 4.66
N ASP A 471 28.68 -38.62 4.69
CA ASP A 471 29.41 -38.05 5.84
C ASP A 471 29.08 -36.56 6.01
N GLN A 472 29.02 -35.79 4.91
CA GLN A 472 28.65 -34.36 4.93
C GLN A 472 27.22 -34.19 5.46
N LEU A 473 26.25 -34.95 4.96
CA LEU A 473 24.87 -34.86 5.42
C LEU A 473 24.74 -35.18 6.91
N VAL A 474 25.45 -36.23 7.39
CA VAL A 474 25.46 -36.58 8.83
C VAL A 474 26.03 -35.43 9.67
N ASP A 475 27.15 -34.83 9.22
CA ASP A 475 27.78 -33.72 9.94
C ASP A 475 26.89 -32.45 9.97
N ASP A 476 26.19 -32.15 8.89
CA ASP A 476 25.33 -30.96 8.80
C ASP A 476 24.03 -31.14 9.61
N ILE A 477 23.45 -32.36 9.61
CA ILE A 477 22.33 -32.68 10.51
C ILE A 477 22.77 -32.53 11.97
N LEU A 478 23.97 -33.00 12.35
CA LEU A 478 24.46 -32.86 13.71
C LEU A 478 24.80 -31.43 14.13
N LYS A 479 25.03 -30.49 13.21
CA LYS A 479 25.20 -29.07 13.50
C LYS A 479 23.89 -28.34 13.62
N SER A 480 22.85 -28.81 12.95
CA SER A 480 21.51 -28.20 12.92
C SER A 480 20.69 -28.66 14.12
N LYS A 481 20.32 -27.73 14.98
CA LYS A 481 19.53 -28.04 16.20
C LYS A 481 18.09 -28.45 15.87
N THR A 482 17.50 -27.74 14.90
CA THR A 482 16.10 -27.95 14.52
C THR A 482 15.95 -29.25 13.74
N ILE A 483 16.79 -29.45 12.71
CA ILE A 483 16.74 -30.67 11.92
C ILE A 483 17.04 -31.92 12.78
N GLN A 484 17.96 -31.83 13.76
CA GLN A 484 18.15 -32.91 14.74
C GLN A 484 16.84 -33.25 15.46
N SER A 485 16.13 -32.24 15.97
CA SER A 485 14.88 -32.46 16.71
C SER A 485 13.81 -33.08 15.82
N VAL A 486 13.63 -32.53 14.60
CA VAL A 486 12.63 -33.02 13.64
C VAL A 486 12.97 -34.44 13.17
N VAL A 487 14.21 -34.71 12.79
CA VAL A 487 14.67 -36.07 12.40
C VAL A 487 14.47 -37.07 13.51
N LYS A 488 14.77 -36.68 14.76
CA LYS A 488 14.56 -37.55 15.92
C LYS A 488 13.06 -37.88 16.09
N GLU A 489 12.19 -36.90 16.02
CA GLU A 489 10.75 -37.09 16.16
C GLU A 489 10.14 -37.93 15.03
N LYS A 490 10.49 -37.58 13.77
CA LYS A 490 9.96 -38.27 12.58
C LYS A 490 10.54 -39.67 12.38
N GLY A 491 11.76 -39.92 12.85
CA GLY A 491 12.43 -41.23 12.83
C GLY A 491 12.05 -42.15 13.98
N GLU A 492 11.26 -41.68 14.96
CA GLU A 492 10.70 -42.55 15.98
C GLU A 492 9.84 -43.64 15.36
N THR A 493 10.00 -44.86 15.86
CA THR A 493 9.24 -46.00 15.36
C THR A 493 7.82 -45.95 15.91
N ASP A 494 6.85 -45.97 15.02
CA ASP A 494 5.45 -46.14 15.38
C ASP A 494 5.22 -47.49 16.01
N GLU A 495 4.56 -47.53 17.18
CA GLU A 495 4.35 -48.77 17.96
C GLU A 495 3.45 -49.81 17.25
N GLU A 496 2.55 -49.34 16.35
CA GLU A 496 1.62 -50.22 15.65
C GLU A 496 2.22 -50.81 14.37
N THR A 497 2.99 -50.00 13.62
CA THR A 497 3.54 -50.41 12.32
C THR A 497 4.97 -50.91 12.38
N GLY A 498 5.73 -50.58 13.45
CA GLY A 498 7.15 -50.89 13.58
C GLY A 498 8.06 -50.17 12.59
N THR A 499 7.55 -49.13 11.90
CA THR A 499 8.29 -48.29 10.93
C THR A 499 8.42 -46.87 11.46
N ALA A 500 9.38 -46.11 10.97
CA ALA A 500 9.48 -44.69 11.31
C ALA A 500 8.20 -43.92 10.88
N LYS A 501 7.83 -42.90 11.63
CA LYS A 501 6.66 -42.05 11.36
C LYS A 501 6.73 -41.43 9.96
N THR A 502 7.93 -41.00 9.55
CA THR A 502 8.19 -40.46 8.21
C THR A 502 9.36 -41.24 7.61
N THR A 503 9.24 -41.60 6.33
CA THR A 503 10.28 -42.38 5.63
C THR A 503 10.81 -41.63 4.42
N LEU A 504 12.12 -41.73 4.19
CA LEU A 504 12.82 -41.23 3.01
C LEU A 504 13.28 -42.42 2.15
N GLN A 505 12.78 -42.47 0.93
CA GLN A 505 13.19 -43.51 -0.02
C GLN A 505 14.54 -43.19 -0.63
N VAL A 506 15.49 -44.08 -0.49
CA VAL A 506 16.86 -43.97 -1.00
C VAL A 506 17.24 -45.21 -1.83
N THR A 507 18.28 -45.11 -2.61
CA THR A 507 18.84 -46.27 -3.31
C THR A 507 19.58 -47.19 -2.33
N GLU A 508 19.78 -48.46 -2.69
CA GLU A 508 20.57 -49.45 -1.90
C GLU A 508 21.99 -48.93 -1.59
N LYS A 509 22.62 -48.26 -2.59
CA LYS A 509 23.94 -47.64 -2.41
C LYS A 509 23.89 -46.52 -1.38
N GLN A 510 22.96 -45.60 -1.49
CA GLN A 510 22.80 -44.49 -0.52
C GLN A 510 22.55 -44.98 0.88
N LYS A 511 21.70 -46.01 1.04
CA LYS A 511 21.46 -46.66 2.34
C LYS A 511 22.74 -47.22 2.92
N THR A 512 23.51 -47.94 2.11
CA THR A 512 24.78 -48.55 2.54
C THR A 512 25.81 -47.47 2.91
N ASP A 513 25.97 -46.44 2.07
CA ASP A 513 26.89 -45.34 2.33
C ASP A 513 26.50 -44.55 3.58
N MET A 514 25.20 -44.29 3.79
CA MET A 514 24.68 -43.62 4.97
C MET A 514 24.85 -44.46 6.25
N ASP A 515 24.54 -45.74 6.19
CA ASP A 515 24.78 -46.66 7.32
C ASP A 515 26.26 -46.71 7.71
N ALA A 516 27.17 -46.65 6.74
CA ALA A 516 28.60 -46.54 6.98
C ALA A 516 29.00 -45.20 7.63
N ALA A 517 28.50 -44.08 7.12
CA ALA A 517 28.75 -42.75 7.69
C ALA A 517 28.23 -42.64 9.14
N ILE A 518 27.00 -43.08 9.37
CA ILE A 518 26.42 -43.12 10.71
C ILE A 518 27.26 -43.99 11.65
N ASN A 519 27.66 -45.22 11.25
CA ASN A 519 28.47 -46.09 12.05
C ASN A 519 29.85 -45.50 12.38
N ASN A 520 30.50 -44.86 11.37
CA ASN A 520 31.76 -44.17 11.57
C ASN A 520 31.61 -43.09 12.66
N ARG A 521 30.55 -42.30 12.57
CA ARG A 521 30.31 -41.20 13.50
C ARG A 521 29.93 -41.69 14.91
N LEU A 522 29.13 -42.78 15.02
CA LEU A 522 28.78 -43.42 16.30
C LEU A 522 29.97 -44.03 17.01
N THR A 523 31.00 -44.46 16.28
CA THR A 523 32.22 -45.10 16.83
C THR A 523 33.41 -44.15 16.97
N ASP A 524 33.24 -42.87 16.60
CA ASP A 524 34.28 -41.86 16.74
C ASP A 524 34.54 -41.59 18.24
N THR A 525 35.73 -41.94 18.71
CA THR A 525 36.17 -41.73 20.08
C THR A 525 36.88 -40.40 20.31
N GLU A 526 37.30 -39.72 19.21
CA GLU A 526 37.97 -38.43 19.31
C GLU A 526 36.93 -37.30 19.51
N ASN A 527 35.76 -37.45 18.89
CA ASN A 527 34.65 -36.50 19.05
C ASN A 527 33.38 -37.25 19.51
N PRO A 528 33.26 -37.56 20.80
CA PRO A 528 32.15 -38.37 21.31
C PRO A 528 30.83 -37.63 21.17
N LEU A 529 29.83 -38.33 20.67
CA LEU A 529 28.47 -37.82 20.53
C LEU A 529 27.74 -37.76 21.86
N THR A 530 26.90 -36.77 22.05
CA THR A 530 25.89 -36.74 23.11
C THR A 530 24.85 -37.85 22.92
N ASP A 531 24.09 -38.16 23.96
CA ASP A 531 22.99 -39.13 23.85
C ASP A 531 21.91 -38.68 22.87
N GLU A 532 21.71 -37.36 22.73
CA GLU A 532 20.76 -36.77 21.82
C GLU A 532 21.20 -36.88 20.36
N GLU A 533 22.43 -36.54 20.05
CA GLU A 533 23.01 -36.71 18.71
C GLU A 533 23.02 -38.20 18.28
N ARG A 534 23.29 -39.11 19.23
CA ARG A 534 23.22 -40.53 18.97
C ARG A 534 21.81 -40.99 18.61
N ALA A 535 20.80 -40.54 19.37
CA ALA A 535 19.41 -40.84 19.10
C ALA A 535 18.96 -40.27 17.73
N THR A 536 19.42 -39.06 17.36
CA THR A 536 19.15 -38.46 16.06
C THR A 536 19.68 -39.31 14.90
N LEU A 537 20.92 -39.81 15.00
CA LEU A 537 21.51 -40.66 13.98
C LEU A 537 20.80 -42.03 13.86
N GLU A 538 20.35 -42.60 14.96
CA GLU A 538 19.54 -43.83 14.95
C GLU A 538 18.17 -43.58 14.29
N SER A 539 17.53 -42.43 14.58
CA SER A 539 16.29 -42.02 13.96
C SER A 539 16.46 -41.78 12.45
N LEU A 540 17.52 -41.08 12.03
CA LEU A 540 17.85 -40.90 10.62
C LEU A 540 17.98 -42.26 9.90
N ARG A 541 18.67 -43.21 10.50
CA ARG A 541 18.80 -44.57 9.97
C ARG A 541 17.45 -45.26 9.77
N ASN A 542 16.52 -45.08 10.71
CA ASN A 542 15.18 -45.68 10.66
C ASN A 542 14.32 -45.04 9.56
N MET A 543 14.50 -43.76 9.31
CA MET A 543 13.79 -43.03 8.24
C MET A 543 14.18 -43.50 6.83
N LEU A 544 15.42 -44.00 6.64
CA LEU A 544 15.93 -44.36 5.32
C LEU A 544 15.45 -45.75 4.91
N VAL A 545 14.58 -45.81 3.92
CA VAL A 545 14.03 -47.05 3.36
C VAL A 545 14.52 -47.25 1.94
N VAL A 546 14.97 -48.43 1.61
CA VAL A 546 15.38 -48.75 0.24
C VAL A 546 14.14 -48.80 -0.65
N LYS A 547 14.14 -48.00 -1.73
CA LYS A 547 13.09 -48.05 -2.72
C LYS A 547 13.02 -49.45 -3.31
N SER A 548 11.99 -50.22 -2.94
CA SER A 548 11.73 -51.52 -3.56
C SER A 548 11.62 -51.30 -5.06
N ALA A 549 12.41 -52.03 -5.87
CA ALA A 549 12.24 -52.03 -7.30
C ALA A 549 10.79 -52.46 -7.59
N SER A 550 9.89 -51.48 -7.76
CA SER A 550 8.53 -51.73 -8.20
C SER A 550 8.66 -52.54 -9.47
N SER A 551 8.12 -53.75 -9.47
CA SER A 551 8.02 -54.61 -10.63
C SER A 551 7.61 -53.73 -11.84
N THR A 552 8.58 -53.50 -12.72
CA THR A 552 8.30 -53.07 -14.07
C THR A 552 7.22 -53.99 -14.60
N PRO A 553 6.11 -53.55 -15.14
CA PRO A 553 5.21 -54.48 -15.82
C PRO A 553 6.02 -55.17 -16.89
N GLU A 554 6.21 -56.50 -16.68
CA GLU A 554 6.70 -57.40 -17.71
C GLU A 554 5.75 -57.30 -18.86
N GLY A 555 6.27 -56.82 -19.95
CA GLY A 555 5.48 -56.94 -21.17
C GLY A 555 5.82 -55.87 -22.17
N GLU A 556 6.87 -56.04 -22.80
CA GLU A 556 6.94 -56.12 -24.28
C GLU A 556 8.37 -56.36 -24.65
N THR A 557 8.71 -57.63 -24.82
CA THR A 557 9.87 -58.11 -25.56
C THR A 557 9.80 -57.48 -26.95
N PRO A 558 10.87 -56.83 -27.43
CA PRO A 558 10.93 -56.43 -28.84
C PRO A 558 10.93 -57.72 -29.66
N ALA A 559 9.91 -57.96 -30.42
CA ALA A 559 9.92 -59.02 -31.45
C ALA A 559 10.99 -58.70 -32.47
N GLU A 560 11.95 -59.63 -32.62
CA GLU A 560 12.94 -59.61 -33.69
C GLU A 560 12.23 -59.68 -35.04
N GLY A 561 12.56 -58.75 -35.89
CA GLY A 561 12.74 -58.81 -37.32
C GLY A 561 11.64 -59.46 -38.13
N GLU A 562 10.81 -58.69 -38.79
CA GLU A 562 10.32 -59.05 -40.13
C GLU A 562 10.74 -58.02 -41.16
N THR A 563 11.38 -58.54 -42.16
CA THR A 563 11.94 -57.93 -43.36
C THR A 563 10.91 -57.19 -44.19
N SER A 564 11.35 -56.06 -44.69
CA SER A 564 10.89 -55.28 -45.83
C SER A 564 9.88 -55.93 -46.77
N ALA A 565 8.72 -55.29 -46.93
CA ALA A 565 7.95 -55.36 -48.16
C ALA A 565 7.71 -53.96 -48.71
N GLU A 566 7.98 -53.85 -50.00
CA GLU A 566 8.00 -52.64 -50.81
C GLU A 566 6.65 -51.93 -50.90
N GLY A 567 6.70 -50.61 -50.82
CA GLY A 567 6.09 -49.64 -51.70
C GLY A 567 4.57 -49.66 -51.90
N GLU A 568 3.89 -48.75 -51.20
CA GLU A 568 2.70 -48.14 -51.79
C GLU A 568 2.80 -46.61 -51.73
N THR A 569 2.66 -45.99 -52.92
CA THR A 569 2.62 -44.56 -53.18
C THR A 569 1.48 -43.89 -52.46
N PRO A 570 1.64 -42.74 -51.77
CA PRO A 570 0.54 -41.98 -51.20
C PRO A 570 -0.29 -41.35 -52.32
N ALA A 571 -1.63 -41.49 -52.22
CA ALA A 571 -2.59 -40.82 -53.08
C ALA A 571 -2.57 -39.29 -52.81
N GLU A 572 -2.65 -38.55 -53.92
CA GLU A 572 -2.72 -37.08 -53.93
C GLU A 572 -3.92 -36.60 -53.09
N GLY A 573 -3.63 -35.83 -52.03
CA GLY A 573 -4.58 -35.20 -51.17
C GLY A 573 -5.03 -33.86 -51.70
N GLU A 574 -6.23 -33.53 -51.34
CA GLU A 574 -7.03 -32.39 -51.77
C GLU A 574 -6.38 -31.03 -51.38
N THR A 575 -6.45 -30.07 -52.32
CA THR A 575 -6.10 -28.67 -52.20
C THR A 575 -6.98 -27.96 -51.19
N PRO A 576 -6.43 -27.19 -50.21
CA PRO A 576 -7.25 -26.30 -49.35
C PRO A 576 -7.78 -25.12 -50.15
N ALA A 577 -9.05 -24.77 -49.90
CA ALA A 577 -9.75 -23.63 -50.51
C ALA A 577 -9.06 -22.31 -50.15
N GLU A 578 -8.99 -21.40 -51.12
CA GLU A 578 -8.47 -20.04 -51.01
C GLU A 578 -9.26 -19.24 -49.97
N GLY A 579 -8.61 -18.81 -48.93
CA GLY A 579 -9.10 -17.86 -47.96
C GLY A 579 -8.87 -16.43 -48.43
N GLU A 580 -9.85 -15.60 -48.16
CA GLU A 580 -10.02 -14.21 -48.60
C GLU A 580 -8.83 -13.32 -48.23
N THR A 581 -8.40 -12.46 -49.18
CA THR A 581 -7.40 -11.40 -49.04
C THR A 581 -7.90 -10.30 -48.08
N PRO A 582 -7.11 -9.86 -47.08
CA PRO A 582 -7.43 -8.65 -46.30
C PRO A 582 -7.21 -7.41 -47.15
N ALA A 583 -8.15 -6.44 -47.00
CA ALA A 583 -8.12 -5.15 -47.66
C ALA A 583 -6.88 -4.31 -47.27
N GLU A 584 -6.31 -3.64 -48.26
CA GLU A 584 -5.19 -2.70 -48.14
C GLU A 584 -5.50 -1.58 -47.14
N GLY A 585 -4.75 -1.49 -46.05
CA GLY A 585 -4.73 -0.37 -45.13
C GLY A 585 -3.83 0.75 -45.65
N GLU A 586 -4.33 1.96 -45.51
CA GLU A 586 -3.76 3.20 -46.01
C GLU A 586 -2.35 3.49 -45.45
N THR A 587 -1.45 3.95 -46.32
CA THR A 587 -0.10 4.42 -46.05
C THR A 587 -0.12 5.70 -45.18
N PRO A 588 0.65 5.79 -44.07
CA PRO A 588 0.81 7.05 -43.35
C PRO A 588 1.71 8.01 -44.15
N ALA A 589 1.31 9.28 -44.16
CA ALA A 589 2.03 10.37 -44.80
C ALA A 589 3.39 10.64 -44.12
N GLU A 590 4.39 10.93 -44.95
CA GLU A 590 5.73 11.32 -44.54
C GLU A 590 5.69 12.58 -43.65
N GLY A 591 6.17 12.45 -42.40
CA GLY A 591 6.38 13.58 -41.49
C GLY A 591 7.77 14.18 -41.67
N GLU A 592 7.79 15.48 -41.65
CA GLU A 592 8.91 16.37 -41.95
C GLU A 592 10.10 16.20 -41.01
N THR A 593 11.30 16.31 -41.54
CA THR A 593 12.60 16.37 -40.88
C THR A 593 12.74 17.62 -40.00
N PRO A 594 13.17 17.55 -38.73
CA PRO A 594 13.54 18.73 -37.97
C PRO A 594 14.91 19.25 -38.40
N ALA A 595 14.98 20.60 -38.55
CA ALA A 595 16.18 21.33 -38.88
C ALA A 595 17.23 21.30 -37.74
N GLU A 596 18.48 21.28 -38.15
CA GLU A 596 19.65 21.44 -37.28
C GLU A 596 19.64 22.81 -36.61
N GLY A 597 19.73 22.84 -35.28
CA GLY A 597 19.86 24.04 -34.44
C GLY A 597 21.15 23.99 -33.63
N GLU A 598 22.01 24.85 -34.00
CA GLU A 598 23.16 25.57 -33.41
C GLU A 598 23.69 25.14 -32.02
N THR A 599 25.00 24.89 -32.03
CA THR A 599 25.95 24.90 -30.92
C THR A 599 26.03 26.27 -30.23
N SER A 600 25.94 26.29 -28.91
CA SER A 600 26.40 27.41 -28.07
C SER A 600 27.13 26.84 -26.85
N ALA A 601 28.41 27.05 -26.83
CA ALA A 601 29.29 27.87 -26.00
C ALA A 601 29.28 27.61 -24.50
N GLU A 602 30.44 27.24 -24.07
CA GLU A 602 31.10 27.29 -22.75
C GLU A 602 30.54 28.30 -21.74
N GLY A 603 30.37 27.88 -20.50
CA GLY A 603 30.04 28.75 -19.37
C GLY A 603 30.28 28.11 -18.02
N GLU A 604 31.44 28.39 -17.47
CA GLU A 604 31.80 28.67 -16.09
C GLU A 604 31.45 27.70 -14.95
N THR A 605 32.49 27.17 -14.36
CA THR A 605 32.64 26.57 -13.02
C THR A 605 32.29 27.58 -11.92
N PRO A 606 31.47 27.27 -10.93
CA PRO A 606 31.43 28.03 -9.67
C PRO A 606 32.43 27.47 -8.67
N ALA A 607 33.10 28.43 -8.02
CA ALA A 607 34.10 28.28 -6.98
C ALA A 607 33.54 27.68 -5.67
N GLU A 608 34.44 27.03 -4.94
CA GLU A 608 34.32 26.62 -3.55
C GLU A 608 33.97 27.79 -2.63
N GLY A 609 33.04 27.62 -1.72
CA GLY A 609 32.67 28.59 -0.70
C GLY A 609 32.15 27.96 0.58
N GLU A 610 33.05 27.82 1.52
CA GLU A 610 32.93 28.02 2.98
C GLU A 610 31.76 27.38 3.76
N THR A 611 32.13 26.43 4.61
CA THR A 611 31.43 25.95 5.81
C THR A 611 31.28 27.07 6.86
N PRO A 612 30.14 27.25 7.51
CA PRO A 612 30.08 27.87 8.84
C PRO A 612 29.89 26.78 9.92
N THR A 613 30.86 26.75 10.81
CA THR A 613 30.75 26.25 12.18
C THR A 613 29.86 27.18 13.00
N LEU A 614 28.78 26.69 13.60
CA LEU A 614 28.38 26.79 15.01
C LEU A 614 26.96 26.24 15.15
#